data_aff168d3ed95acc66e33a15003d13c05
#
_entry.id   aff168d3ed95acc66e33a15003d13c05
#
_cell.length_a   1.000
_cell.length_b   1.000
_cell.length_c   1.000
_cell.angle_alpha   90.00
_cell.angle_beta   90.00
_cell.angle_gamma   90.00
#
_symmetry.space_group_name_H-M   'P 1'
#
loop_
_entity.id
_entity.type
_entity.pdbx_description
1 polymer ?
#
loop_
_entity_poly.entity_id
_entity_poly.type
_entity_poly.pdbx_seq_one_letter_code
_entity_poly.pdbx_strand_id
1 'polypeptide(L)'
;TFFAQDQSRKGRVSKRNVDQFKVTAYPVVTEGDNIRLLVYGLIPYQSLQFIKDEGGFSAGYEASLGIRDKDGNQIDRNIFQSIVSVGDYVSTINRSAREIVMAEFIVKATEYTVVGELIDADTRLKGIVREKIDMTGLLQPLSIYHPFLIGEYPGNWGLEENKIPVSTKDISHKVKDFTLFLSGRVKPGNFKINVVAKDANDDVFWDKELKLSSEKEIFTHRILIDRKPDENLTMAIDVTITQKNESDSKAMELRIRKPGLTN
;
A
#
# COMPACT_ATOMS: atom_id res chain seq x y z
N THR A 1 -13.84 -55.33 1.34
CA THR A 1 -12.74 -54.40 1.74
C THR A 1 -12.83 -53.17 0.86
N PHE A 2 -13.51 -52.14 1.34
CA PHE A 2 -13.58 -50.83 0.63
C PHE A 2 -12.41 -50.01 1.12
N PHE A 3 -11.48 -49.71 0.22
CA PHE A 3 -10.51 -48.66 0.40
C PHE A 3 -11.20 -47.33 0.11
N ALA A 4 -11.48 -46.55 1.14
CA ALA A 4 -11.85 -45.17 1.00
C ALA A 4 -10.58 -44.40 0.53
N GLN A 5 -10.59 -44.00 -0.73
CA GLN A 5 -9.63 -42.98 -1.22
C GLN A 5 -10.00 -41.67 -0.58
N ASP A 6 -9.22 -41.28 0.41
CA ASP A 6 -9.22 -39.93 0.96
C ASP A 6 -8.63 -38.99 -0.12
N GLN A 7 -9.48 -38.48 -1.00
CA GLN A 7 -9.14 -37.42 -1.91
C GLN A 7 -9.18 -36.12 -1.13
N SER A 8 -8.12 -35.86 -0.34
CA SER A 8 -7.82 -34.53 0.13
C SER A 8 -7.64 -33.65 -1.12
N ARG A 9 -8.65 -32.85 -1.44
CA ARG A 9 -8.57 -31.80 -2.46
C ARG A 9 -7.53 -30.79 -2.00
N LYS A 10 -6.26 -31.05 -2.32
CA LYS A 10 -5.19 -30.06 -2.20
C LYS A 10 -5.54 -28.95 -3.16
N GLY A 11 -5.94 -27.80 -2.65
CA GLY A 11 -6.10 -26.60 -3.45
C GLY A 11 -4.74 -26.27 -4.09
N ARG A 12 -4.60 -26.60 -5.38
CA ARG A 12 -3.34 -26.45 -6.11
C ARG A 12 -3.15 -24.98 -6.47
N VAL A 13 -2.12 -24.33 -5.95
CA VAL A 13 -1.72 -23.00 -6.40
C VAL A 13 -1.38 -23.09 -7.89
N SER A 14 -1.93 -22.18 -8.66
CA SER A 14 -1.62 -22.02 -10.09
C SER A 14 -0.75 -20.77 -10.28
N LYS A 15 -0.08 -20.67 -11.45
CA LYS A 15 0.65 -19.46 -11.82
C LYS A 15 -0.23 -18.22 -11.69
N ARG A 16 -1.52 -18.33 -12.07
CA ARG A 16 -2.50 -17.24 -11.94
C ARG A 16 -2.72 -16.76 -10.51
N ASN A 17 -2.55 -17.63 -9.50
CA ASN A 17 -2.70 -17.24 -8.10
C ASN A 17 -1.46 -16.47 -7.61
N VAL A 18 -0.25 -16.90 -8.00
CA VAL A 18 1.00 -16.21 -7.65
C VAL A 18 1.04 -14.80 -8.26
N ASP A 19 0.40 -14.62 -9.43
CA ASP A 19 0.27 -13.31 -10.09
C ASP A 19 -0.68 -12.34 -9.35
N GLN A 20 -1.37 -12.78 -8.28
CA GLN A 20 -2.17 -11.91 -7.40
C GLN A 20 -1.32 -11.12 -6.38
N PHE A 21 -0.05 -11.43 -6.26
CA PHE A 21 0.91 -10.62 -5.53
C PHE A 21 0.87 -9.17 -6.03
N LYS A 22 0.81 -8.23 -5.10
CA LYS A 22 0.75 -6.79 -5.42
C LYS A 22 1.91 -6.06 -4.76
N VAL A 23 2.41 -5.06 -5.45
CA VAL A 23 3.41 -4.14 -4.91
C VAL A 23 2.87 -2.74 -5.01
N THR A 24 3.14 -1.93 -4.00
CA THR A 24 2.81 -0.50 -3.99
C THR A 24 3.96 0.28 -3.35
N ALA A 25 4.29 1.42 -3.92
CA ALA A 25 5.39 2.26 -3.45
C ALA A 25 4.88 3.66 -3.08
N TYR A 26 5.37 4.18 -1.97
CA TYR A 26 4.99 5.47 -1.44
C TYR A 26 6.24 6.30 -1.14
N PRO A 27 6.44 7.40 -1.86
CA PRO A 27 7.48 8.36 -1.52
C PRO A 27 7.07 9.11 -0.24
N VAL A 28 7.99 9.18 0.70
CA VAL A 28 7.86 9.95 1.93
C VAL A 28 9.01 10.93 2.00
N VAL A 29 8.70 12.13 2.44
CA VAL A 29 9.69 13.19 2.57
C VAL A 29 10.79 12.79 3.57
N THR A 30 12.03 13.16 3.27
CA THR A 30 13.17 13.09 4.20
C THR A 30 14.01 14.37 4.08
N GLU A 31 14.88 14.59 5.04
CA GLU A 31 15.79 15.75 5.00
C GLU A 31 16.80 15.63 3.85
N GLY A 32 17.21 16.76 3.30
CA GLY A 32 18.15 16.83 2.16
C GLY A 32 17.52 16.46 0.82
N ASP A 33 18.35 16.00 -0.12
CA ASP A 33 18.00 15.77 -1.54
C ASP A 33 17.60 14.30 -1.84
N ASN A 34 17.32 13.53 -0.83
CA ASN A 34 16.88 12.17 -1.00
C ASN A 34 15.37 12.06 -0.72
N ILE A 35 14.79 10.95 -1.16
CA ILE A 35 13.42 10.56 -0.88
C ILE A 35 13.47 9.19 -0.23
N ARG A 36 12.70 9.02 0.82
CA ARG A 36 12.44 7.76 1.45
C ARG A 36 11.31 7.06 0.71
N LEU A 37 11.61 6.00 -0.02
CA LEU A 37 10.64 5.22 -0.77
C LEU A 37 10.26 3.99 0.04
N LEU A 38 9.01 3.96 0.53
CA LEU A 38 8.45 2.80 1.23
C LEU A 38 7.78 1.89 0.20
N VAL A 39 8.23 0.64 0.11
CA VAL A 39 7.70 -0.36 -0.82
C VAL A 39 7.05 -1.49 -0.03
N TYR A 40 5.78 -1.76 -0.31
CA TYR A 40 5.01 -2.82 0.32
C TYR A 40 4.65 -3.89 -0.69
N GLY A 41 4.91 -5.15 -0.33
CA GLY A 41 4.44 -6.33 -1.03
C GLY A 41 3.26 -6.95 -0.27
N LEU A 42 2.13 -7.11 -0.94
CA LEU A 42 0.93 -7.75 -0.39
C LEU A 42 0.82 -9.16 -0.98
N ILE A 43 0.93 -10.17 -0.14
CA ILE A 43 0.93 -11.58 -0.50
C ILE A 43 -0.40 -12.20 -0.05
N PRO A 44 -1.42 -12.32 -0.93
CA PRO A 44 -2.66 -12.99 -0.58
C PRO A 44 -2.39 -14.46 -0.24
N TYR A 45 -3.07 -15.01 0.77
CA TYR A 45 -2.92 -16.43 1.11
C TYR A 45 -3.23 -17.37 -0.06
N GLN A 46 -4.14 -16.97 -0.96
CA GLN A 46 -4.43 -17.70 -2.20
C GLN A 46 -3.25 -17.77 -3.18
N SER A 47 -2.22 -16.95 -3.00
CA SER A 47 -0.97 -17.01 -3.77
C SER A 47 0.00 -18.07 -3.27
N LEU A 48 -0.30 -18.72 -2.14
CA LEU A 48 0.58 -19.67 -1.47
C LEU A 48 -0.05 -21.07 -1.43
N GLN A 49 0.78 -22.10 -1.54
CA GLN A 49 0.39 -23.49 -1.37
C GLN A 49 0.47 -23.86 0.12
N PHE A 50 -0.69 -23.95 0.79
CA PHE A 50 -0.76 -24.46 2.14
C PHE A 50 -0.72 -25.98 2.17
N ILE A 51 0.17 -26.53 2.99
CA ILE A 51 0.30 -27.96 3.26
C ILE A 51 -0.20 -28.23 4.67
N LYS A 52 -0.98 -29.30 4.83
CA LYS A 52 -1.44 -29.74 6.15
C LYS A 52 -0.27 -30.32 6.94
N ASP A 53 -0.12 -29.89 8.18
CA ASP A 53 0.83 -30.41 9.17
C ASP A 53 0.13 -30.79 10.48
N GLU A 54 0.87 -31.15 11.53
CA GLU A 54 0.30 -31.57 12.82
C GLU A 54 -0.44 -30.45 13.55
N GLY A 55 -0.09 -29.18 13.30
CA GLY A 55 -0.67 -28.00 13.95
C GLY A 55 -1.74 -27.28 13.12
N GLY A 56 -2.00 -27.72 11.88
CA GLY A 56 -2.94 -27.04 10.98
C GLY A 56 -2.49 -27.04 9.53
N PHE A 57 -2.19 -25.86 8.98
CA PHE A 57 -1.74 -25.67 7.60
C PHE A 57 -0.62 -24.65 7.58
N SER A 58 0.44 -24.93 6.84
CA SER A 58 1.57 -24.03 6.66
C SER A 58 1.92 -23.82 5.19
N ALA A 59 2.45 -22.64 4.86
CA ALA A 59 2.92 -22.30 3.52
C ALA A 59 4.21 -21.48 3.60
N GLY A 60 5.26 -21.94 2.92
CA GLY A 60 6.51 -21.21 2.80
C GLY A 60 6.54 -20.30 1.58
N TYR A 61 7.22 -19.16 1.68
CA TYR A 61 7.45 -18.29 0.54
C TYR A 61 8.79 -17.57 0.61
N GLU A 62 9.27 -17.18 -0.56
CA GLU A 62 10.30 -16.17 -0.74
C GLU A 62 9.71 -14.99 -1.50
N ALA A 63 9.81 -13.80 -0.93
CA ALA A 63 9.42 -12.57 -1.60
C ALA A 63 10.63 -11.65 -1.72
N SER A 64 10.67 -10.83 -2.76
CA SER A 64 11.65 -9.77 -2.82
C SER A 64 11.06 -8.48 -3.35
N LEU A 65 11.54 -7.37 -2.81
CA LEU A 65 11.21 -6.02 -3.24
C LEU A 65 12.50 -5.33 -3.65
N GLY A 66 12.54 -4.79 -4.86
CA GLY A 66 13.71 -4.10 -5.38
C GLY A 66 13.34 -2.91 -6.23
N ILE A 67 14.32 -2.07 -6.49
CA ILE A 67 14.18 -0.88 -7.35
C ILE A 67 15.21 -0.92 -8.46
N ARG A 68 14.78 -0.47 -9.63
CA ARG A 68 15.62 -0.30 -10.82
C ARG A 68 15.56 1.13 -11.30
N ASP A 69 16.67 1.62 -11.82
CA ASP A 69 16.72 2.93 -12.49
C ASP A 69 16.00 2.90 -13.85
N LYS A 70 15.96 4.05 -14.51
CA LYS A 70 15.37 4.23 -15.85
C LYS A 70 16.05 3.35 -16.93
N ASP A 71 17.31 2.99 -16.73
CA ASP A 71 18.11 2.18 -17.65
C ASP A 71 17.95 0.65 -17.36
N GLY A 72 17.15 0.31 -16.33
CA GLY A 72 16.84 -1.06 -15.91
C GLY A 72 17.89 -1.68 -14.96
N ASN A 73 18.90 -0.91 -14.54
CA ASN A 73 19.89 -1.40 -13.59
C ASN A 73 19.26 -1.54 -12.20
N GLN A 74 19.58 -2.62 -11.52
CA GLN A 74 19.13 -2.81 -10.14
C GLN A 74 19.93 -1.89 -9.21
N ILE A 75 19.23 -1.03 -8.48
CA ILE A 75 19.83 -0.12 -7.50
C ILE A 75 19.94 -0.79 -6.15
N ASP A 76 18.82 -1.42 -5.70
CA ASP A 76 18.79 -2.12 -4.42
C ASP A 76 17.68 -3.19 -4.40
N ARG A 77 17.77 -4.16 -3.46
CA ARG A 77 16.81 -5.24 -3.31
C ARG A 77 16.84 -5.83 -1.91
N ASN A 78 15.68 -6.03 -1.32
CA ASN A 78 15.49 -6.79 -0.08
C ASN A 78 14.81 -8.12 -0.38
N ILE A 79 15.24 -9.19 0.31
CA ILE A 79 14.69 -10.55 0.18
C ILE A 79 14.11 -10.96 1.53
N PHE A 80 12.92 -11.54 1.50
CA PHE A 80 12.15 -11.99 2.66
C PHE A 80 11.85 -13.47 2.47
N GLN A 81 12.10 -14.27 3.48
CA GLN A 81 11.72 -15.68 3.54
C GLN A 81 10.91 -15.91 4.81
N SER A 82 9.74 -16.52 4.70
CA SER A 82 8.87 -16.76 5.83
C SER A 82 7.97 -17.98 5.63
N ILE A 83 7.40 -18.46 6.73
CA ILE A 83 6.39 -19.50 6.77
C ILE A 83 5.15 -18.92 7.44
N VAL A 84 4.01 -19.03 6.77
CA VAL A 84 2.69 -18.68 7.31
C VAL A 84 2.05 -19.94 7.84
N SER A 85 1.50 -19.89 9.06
CA SER A 85 0.77 -21.00 9.67
C SER A 85 -0.64 -20.58 10.08
N VAL A 86 -1.63 -21.42 9.81
CA VAL A 86 -3.04 -21.21 10.16
C VAL A 86 -3.65 -22.50 10.72
N GLY A 87 -4.59 -22.35 11.67
CA GLY A 87 -5.16 -23.50 12.37
C GLY A 87 -6.16 -24.33 11.56
N ASP A 88 -6.77 -23.76 10.51
CA ASP A 88 -7.84 -24.41 9.76
C ASP A 88 -7.79 -24.12 8.26
N TYR A 89 -8.47 -24.95 7.48
CA TYR A 89 -8.51 -24.84 6.02
C TYR A 89 -9.23 -23.56 5.53
N VAL A 90 -10.26 -23.09 6.23
CA VAL A 90 -11.04 -21.91 5.81
C VAL A 90 -10.13 -20.68 5.83
N SER A 91 -9.22 -20.61 6.79
CA SER A 91 -8.22 -19.54 6.89
C SER A 91 -7.28 -19.52 5.68
N THR A 92 -6.93 -20.67 5.10
CA THR A 92 -6.02 -20.74 3.92
C THR A 92 -6.65 -20.16 2.65
N ILE A 93 -7.98 -20.21 2.53
CA ILE A 93 -8.74 -19.73 1.36
C ILE A 93 -9.40 -18.36 1.62
N ASN A 94 -9.15 -17.76 2.76
CA ASN A 94 -9.69 -16.45 3.10
C ASN A 94 -9.14 -15.36 2.15
N ARG A 95 -10.02 -14.77 1.37
CA ARG A 95 -9.67 -13.74 0.36
C ARG A 95 -9.13 -12.44 0.96
N SER A 96 -9.39 -12.20 2.24
CA SER A 96 -8.90 -11.01 2.94
C SER A 96 -7.58 -11.26 3.67
N ALA A 97 -7.20 -12.54 3.87
CA ALA A 97 -5.96 -12.91 4.54
C ALA A 97 -4.75 -12.67 3.62
N ARG A 98 -3.74 -12.04 4.17
CA ARG A 98 -2.52 -11.67 3.44
C ARG A 98 -1.35 -11.53 4.38
N GLU A 99 -0.16 -11.80 3.88
CA GLU A 99 1.10 -11.37 4.47
C GLU A 99 1.52 -10.04 3.87
N ILE A 100 2.33 -9.30 4.61
CA ILE A 100 2.91 -8.04 4.17
C ILE A 100 4.41 -8.13 4.33
N VAL A 101 5.12 -7.74 3.30
CA VAL A 101 6.57 -7.50 3.35
C VAL A 101 6.84 -6.04 3.02
N MET A 102 7.83 -5.44 3.65
CA MET A 102 8.13 -4.03 3.48
C MET A 102 9.64 -3.82 3.32
N ALA A 103 10.00 -3.03 2.33
CA ALA A 103 11.36 -2.52 2.13
C ALA A 103 11.36 -0.99 2.15
N GLU A 104 12.45 -0.42 2.61
CA GLU A 104 12.70 1.01 2.58
C GLU A 104 13.95 1.28 1.76
N PHE A 105 13.86 2.25 0.84
CA PHE A 105 14.97 2.68 0.01
C PHE A 105 15.16 4.19 0.13
N ILE A 106 16.40 4.63 0.33
CA ILE A 106 16.76 6.05 0.31
C ILE A 106 17.37 6.35 -1.07
N VAL A 107 16.64 7.11 -1.87
CA VAL A 107 16.95 7.30 -3.28
C VAL A 107 16.87 8.76 -3.70
N LYS A 108 17.43 9.10 -4.87
CA LYS A 108 17.27 10.42 -5.49
C LYS A 108 15.87 10.60 -6.08
N ALA A 109 15.42 11.83 -6.23
CA ALA A 109 14.15 12.17 -6.86
C ALA A 109 14.23 12.03 -8.38
N THR A 110 14.03 10.84 -8.89
CA THR A 110 14.00 10.50 -10.31
C THR A 110 12.99 9.38 -10.58
N GLU A 111 12.93 8.90 -11.81
CA GLU A 111 12.08 7.76 -12.17
C GLU A 111 12.73 6.44 -11.76
N TYR A 112 11.91 5.53 -11.20
CA TYR A 112 12.29 4.16 -10.88
C TYR A 112 11.23 3.17 -11.34
N THR A 113 11.66 1.92 -11.50
CA THR A 113 10.76 0.77 -11.58
C THR A 113 10.91 -0.04 -10.31
N VAL A 114 9.85 -0.11 -9.52
CA VAL A 114 9.73 -1.03 -8.39
C VAL A 114 9.44 -2.43 -8.93
N VAL A 115 10.18 -3.42 -8.47
CA VAL A 115 10.02 -4.82 -8.88
C VAL A 115 9.76 -5.66 -7.65
N GLY A 116 8.62 -6.31 -7.61
CA GLY A 116 8.29 -7.33 -6.63
C GLY A 116 8.32 -8.72 -7.25
N GLU A 117 8.91 -9.67 -6.57
CA GLU A 117 8.90 -11.08 -6.94
C GLU A 117 8.37 -11.91 -5.77
N LEU A 118 7.52 -12.88 -6.06
CA LEU A 118 7.04 -13.87 -5.11
C LEU A 118 7.31 -15.26 -5.64
N ILE A 119 7.89 -16.13 -4.83
CA ILE A 119 8.10 -17.55 -5.11
C ILE A 119 7.41 -18.34 -4.00
N ASP A 120 6.44 -19.16 -4.36
CA ASP A 120 5.88 -20.16 -3.47
C ASP A 120 6.91 -21.28 -3.25
N ALA A 121 7.21 -21.60 -1.99
CA ALA A 121 8.31 -22.51 -1.67
C ALA A 121 8.04 -23.96 -2.09
N ASP A 122 6.78 -24.38 -2.05
CA ASP A 122 6.39 -25.78 -2.34
C ASP A 122 6.22 -26.04 -3.83
N THR A 123 5.54 -25.14 -4.53
CA THR A 123 5.28 -25.29 -5.97
C THR A 123 6.40 -24.73 -6.84
N ARG A 124 7.24 -23.86 -6.29
CA ARG A 124 8.28 -23.09 -6.99
C ARG A 124 7.72 -22.19 -8.09
N LEU A 125 6.40 -21.94 -8.05
CA LEU A 125 5.78 -20.97 -8.95
C LEU A 125 6.23 -19.57 -8.59
N LYS A 126 6.49 -18.77 -9.62
CA LYS A 126 7.00 -17.40 -9.49
C LYS A 126 6.02 -16.40 -10.11
N GLY A 127 5.67 -15.37 -9.35
CA GLY A 127 4.99 -14.16 -9.79
C GLY A 127 5.93 -12.96 -9.78
N ILE A 128 5.80 -12.07 -10.76
CA ILE A 128 6.59 -10.84 -10.86
C ILE A 128 5.65 -9.67 -11.14
N VAL A 129 5.77 -8.62 -10.34
CA VAL A 129 5.03 -7.36 -10.49
C VAL A 129 6.04 -6.23 -10.70
N ARG A 130 5.66 -5.28 -11.57
CA ARG A 130 6.46 -4.07 -11.81
C ARG A 130 5.55 -2.86 -11.73
N GLU A 131 6.00 -1.84 -11.02
CA GLU A 131 5.32 -0.55 -10.89
C GLU A 131 6.31 0.57 -11.17
N LYS A 132 5.95 1.48 -12.08
CA LYS A 132 6.75 2.68 -12.34
C LYS A 132 6.37 3.77 -11.35
N ILE A 133 7.36 4.45 -10.82
CA ILE A 133 7.19 5.59 -9.95
C ILE A 133 8.04 6.76 -10.46
N ASP A 134 7.39 7.89 -10.69
CA ASP A 134 8.05 9.14 -11.04
C ASP A 134 8.08 10.05 -9.79
N MET A 135 9.29 10.37 -9.36
CA MET A 135 9.54 11.25 -8.22
C MET A 135 10.22 12.57 -8.64
N THR A 136 10.32 12.82 -9.94
CA THR A 136 10.80 14.11 -10.44
C THR A 136 9.90 15.23 -9.92
N GLY A 137 10.45 16.35 -9.56
CA GLY A 137 9.68 17.46 -8.99
C GLY A 137 9.33 17.37 -7.51
N LEU A 138 9.48 16.22 -6.84
CA LEU A 138 9.21 16.11 -5.40
C LEU A 138 10.18 16.95 -4.53
N LEU A 139 11.35 17.33 -5.05
CA LEU A 139 12.30 18.20 -4.37
C LEU A 139 12.06 19.71 -4.58
N GLN A 140 10.97 20.08 -5.25
CA GLN A 140 10.61 21.50 -5.36
C GLN A 140 10.41 22.13 -3.97
N PRO A 141 10.76 23.41 -3.77
CA PRO A 141 10.66 24.08 -2.47
C PRO A 141 9.24 24.09 -1.86
N LEU A 142 8.22 24.01 -2.72
CA LEU A 142 6.84 23.73 -2.32
C LEU A 142 6.35 22.53 -3.12
N SER A 143 6.12 21.41 -2.45
CA SER A 143 5.59 20.21 -3.09
C SER A 143 4.80 19.38 -2.10
N ILE A 144 3.70 18.77 -2.56
CA ILE A 144 3.00 17.74 -1.83
C ILE A 144 3.24 16.39 -2.50
N TYR A 145 3.64 15.40 -1.71
CA TYR A 145 3.83 14.05 -2.19
C TYR A 145 2.47 13.38 -2.35
N HIS A 146 2.40 12.34 -3.15
CA HIS A 146 1.13 11.65 -3.37
C HIS A 146 0.57 11.18 -2.03
N PRO A 147 -0.62 11.65 -1.61
CA PRO A 147 -1.21 11.27 -0.36
C PRO A 147 -1.64 9.80 -0.39
N PHE A 148 -1.70 9.16 0.76
CA PHE A 148 -2.20 7.80 0.88
C PHE A 148 -2.89 7.56 2.21
N LEU A 149 -3.77 6.57 2.26
CA LEU A 149 -4.41 6.16 3.48
C LEU A 149 -3.50 5.30 4.31
N ILE A 150 -3.55 5.48 5.62
CA ILE A 150 -2.90 4.60 6.58
C ILE A 150 -3.92 3.91 7.47
N GLY A 151 -3.62 2.66 7.81
CA GLY A 151 -4.43 1.85 8.73
C GLY A 151 -3.55 1.17 9.77
N GLU A 152 -4.18 0.65 10.81
CA GLU A 152 -3.50 -0.15 11.82
C GLU A 152 -3.25 -1.56 11.34
N TYR A 153 -2.05 -2.05 11.61
CA TYR A 153 -1.65 -3.42 11.34
C TYR A 153 -0.60 -3.84 12.38
N PRO A 154 -0.61 -5.10 12.87
CA PRO A 154 0.40 -5.56 13.82
C PRO A 154 1.82 -5.45 13.27
N GLY A 155 2.75 -4.92 14.05
CA GLY A 155 4.17 -4.79 13.70
C GLY A 155 4.63 -3.36 13.46
N ASN A 156 5.93 -3.18 13.25
CA ASN A 156 6.53 -1.89 12.88
C ASN A 156 6.78 -1.85 11.37
N TRP A 157 6.09 -0.97 10.67
CA TRP A 157 6.03 -0.93 9.21
C TRP A 157 6.60 0.37 8.61
N GLY A 158 7.51 1.00 9.31
CA GLY A 158 8.31 2.09 8.74
C GLY A 158 7.68 3.49 8.70
N LEU A 159 6.37 3.64 8.87
CA LEU A 159 5.71 4.95 8.95
C LEU A 159 5.63 5.42 10.40
N GLU A 160 5.01 4.61 11.19
CA GLU A 160 4.85 4.70 12.62
C GLU A 160 4.50 3.32 13.14
N GLU A 161 4.58 3.18 14.44
CA GLU A 161 4.20 1.94 15.11
C GLU A 161 2.80 1.49 14.65
N ASN A 162 2.71 0.26 14.17
CA ASN A 162 1.47 -0.38 13.70
C ASN A 162 0.72 0.33 12.55
N LYS A 163 1.36 1.21 11.78
CA LYS A 163 0.73 1.91 10.66
C LYS A 163 1.32 1.48 9.33
N ILE A 164 0.44 1.12 8.39
CA ILE A 164 0.80 0.78 7.01
C ILE A 164 -0.12 1.50 6.03
N PRO A 165 0.34 1.74 4.78
CA PRO A 165 -0.56 2.15 3.71
C PRO A 165 -1.65 1.12 3.44
N VAL A 166 -2.87 1.60 3.28
CA VAL A 166 -4.04 0.79 2.97
C VAL A 166 -4.33 0.88 1.47
N SER A 167 -4.64 -0.26 0.85
CA SER A 167 -5.07 -0.26 -0.55
C SER A 167 -6.30 0.63 -0.75
N THR A 168 -6.21 1.56 -1.69
CA THR A 168 -7.30 2.49 -2.03
C THR A 168 -8.39 1.85 -2.89
N LYS A 169 -8.14 0.68 -3.47
CA LYS A 169 -9.06 0.02 -4.43
C LYS A 169 -10.06 -0.95 -3.78
N ASP A 170 -9.84 -1.35 -2.54
CA ASP A 170 -10.62 -2.40 -1.87
C ASP A 170 -10.84 -2.10 -0.39
N ILE A 171 -11.29 -0.90 -0.08
CA ILE A 171 -11.58 -0.51 1.30
C ILE A 171 -12.89 -1.18 1.75
N SER A 172 -12.86 -1.80 2.93
CA SER A 172 -14.07 -2.40 3.50
C SER A 172 -15.15 -1.33 3.76
N HIS A 173 -16.39 -1.62 3.40
CA HIS A 173 -17.55 -0.76 3.74
C HIS A 173 -17.72 -0.54 5.26
N LYS A 174 -17.15 -1.42 6.10
CA LYS A 174 -17.19 -1.30 7.57
C LYS A 174 -16.26 -0.24 8.13
N VAL A 175 -15.28 0.22 7.34
CA VAL A 175 -14.39 1.31 7.74
C VAL A 175 -15.21 2.58 7.83
N LYS A 176 -15.27 3.21 9.00
CA LYS A 176 -16.05 4.43 9.24
C LYS A 176 -15.25 5.69 8.93
N ASP A 177 -13.97 5.64 9.21
CA ASP A 177 -13.06 6.78 9.14
C ASP A 177 -11.83 6.41 8.32
N PHE A 178 -11.22 7.40 7.69
CA PHE A 178 -9.99 7.23 6.93
C PHE A 178 -8.92 8.16 7.47
N THR A 179 -7.76 7.65 7.81
CA THR A 179 -6.61 8.49 8.14
C THR A 179 -5.76 8.69 6.89
N LEU A 180 -5.70 9.93 6.42
CA LEU A 180 -4.89 10.35 5.30
C LEU A 180 -3.50 10.76 5.80
N PHE A 181 -2.45 10.19 5.23
CA PHE A 181 -1.08 10.60 5.47
C PHE A 181 -0.63 11.56 4.38
N LEU A 182 -0.13 12.71 4.82
CA LEU A 182 0.39 13.79 3.98
C LEU A 182 1.86 14.01 4.28
N SER A 183 2.66 14.19 3.25
CA SER A 183 4.05 14.60 3.38
C SER A 183 4.45 15.49 2.22
N GLY A 184 5.46 16.31 2.41
CA GLY A 184 5.92 17.21 1.34
C GLY A 184 6.99 18.18 1.81
N ARG A 185 7.31 19.12 0.93
CA ARG A 185 8.29 20.17 1.18
C ARG A 185 7.59 21.53 1.28
N VAL A 186 8.12 22.37 2.15
CA VAL A 186 7.67 23.76 2.37
C VAL A 186 8.89 24.62 2.67
N LYS A 187 8.82 25.90 2.42
CA LYS A 187 9.78 26.84 3.01
C LYS A 187 9.46 27.01 4.50
N PRO A 188 10.44 27.19 5.38
CA PRO A 188 10.17 27.47 6.79
C PRO A 188 9.15 28.60 6.97
N GLY A 189 8.19 28.43 7.87
CA GLY A 189 7.12 29.37 8.15
C GLY A 189 5.72 28.75 8.00
N ASN A 190 4.73 29.65 7.90
CA ASN A 190 3.31 29.26 7.80
C ASN A 190 2.93 28.81 6.40
N PHE A 191 2.09 27.81 6.31
CA PHE A 191 1.47 27.29 5.10
C PHE A 191 0.06 26.77 5.37
N LYS A 192 -0.70 26.52 4.30
CA LYS A 192 -2.05 25.96 4.38
C LYS A 192 -2.12 24.67 3.59
N ILE A 193 -2.90 23.73 4.09
CA ILE A 193 -3.31 22.55 3.33
C ILE A 193 -4.84 22.56 3.28
N ASN A 194 -5.38 22.46 2.08
CA ASN A 194 -6.78 22.25 1.84
C ASN A 194 -7.00 20.83 1.35
N VAL A 195 -7.91 20.10 1.98
CA VAL A 195 -8.29 18.74 1.60
C VAL A 195 -9.77 18.73 1.32
N VAL A 196 -10.14 18.27 0.14
CA VAL A 196 -11.52 18.19 -0.34
C VAL A 196 -11.81 16.75 -0.73
N ALA A 197 -12.85 16.17 -0.14
CA ALA A 197 -13.33 14.85 -0.52
C ALA A 197 -14.66 14.98 -1.29
N LYS A 198 -14.70 14.34 -2.47
CA LYS A 198 -15.82 14.37 -3.40
C LYS A 198 -16.35 12.95 -3.63
N ASP A 199 -17.64 12.87 -3.90
CA ASP A 199 -18.27 11.61 -4.30
C ASP A 199 -18.09 11.33 -5.82
N ALA A 200 -18.72 10.27 -6.33
CA ALA A 200 -18.65 9.90 -7.75
C ALA A 200 -19.34 10.90 -8.70
N ASN A 201 -20.11 11.84 -8.18
CA ASN A 201 -20.76 12.91 -8.94
C ASN A 201 -20.00 14.24 -8.86
N ASP A 202 -18.78 14.23 -8.27
CA ASP A 202 -17.98 15.42 -7.95
C ASP A 202 -18.60 16.33 -6.87
N ASP A 203 -19.64 15.87 -6.15
CA ASP A 203 -20.22 16.62 -5.04
C ASP A 203 -19.30 16.54 -3.81
N VAL A 204 -18.99 17.71 -3.25
CA VAL A 204 -18.17 17.81 -2.04
C VAL A 204 -18.99 17.38 -0.82
N PHE A 205 -18.57 16.33 -0.16
CA PHE A 205 -19.21 15.86 1.08
C PHE A 205 -18.37 16.12 2.33
N TRP A 206 -17.08 16.41 2.18
CA TRP A 206 -16.18 16.75 3.26
C TRP A 206 -15.05 17.65 2.76
N ASP A 207 -14.71 18.67 3.52
CA ASP A 207 -13.57 19.55 3.28
C ASP A 207 -12.93 20.01 4.59
N LYS A 208 -11.66 20.33 4.53
CA LYS A 208 -10.93 20.88 5.67
C LYS A 208 -9.72 21.73 5.25
N GLU A 209 -9.68 22.95 5.77
CA GLU A 209 -8.48 23.80 5.70
C GLU A 209 -7.65 23.63 6.99
N LEU A 210 -6.38 23.34 6.84
CA LEU A 210 -5.38 23.30 7.90
C LEU A 210 -4.43 24.48 7.76
N LYS A 211 -4.20 25.21 8.85
CA LYS A 211 -3.18 26.24 8.97
C LYS A 211 -2.04 25.68 9.80
N LEU A 212 -0.91 25.43 9.17
CA LEU A 212 0.24 24.76 9.74
C LEU A 212 1.46 25.67 9.70
N SER A 213 2.47 25.30 10.48
CA SER A 213 3.78 25.94 10.48
C SER A 213 4.85 24.87 10.55
N SER A 214 5.95 25.07 9.83
CA SER A 214 7.13 24.22 9.96
C SER A 214 8.38 25.08 10.14
N GLU A 215 9.26 24.66 11.01
CA GLU A 215 10.61 25.23 11.17
C GLU A 215 11.59 24.60 10.18
N LYS A 216 11.23 23.45 9.60
CA LYS A 216 12.02 22.68 8.63
C LYS A 216 11.48 22.84 7.20
N GLU A 217 12.28 22.47 6.23
CA GLU A 217 11.87 22.44 4.82
C GLU A 217 10.98 21.26 4.45
N ILE A 218 10.54 20.51 5.45
CA ILE A 218 9.71 19.32 5.27
C ILE A 218 8.55 19.33 6.25
N PHE A 219 7.46 18.65 5.89
CA PHE A 219 6.36 18.37 6.81
C PHE A 219 5.81 16.95 6.61
N THR A 220 5.24 16.42 7.67
CA THR A 220 4.34 15.27 7.65
C THR A 220 3.11 15.61 8.48
N HIS A 221 1.95 15.18 8.03
CA HIS A 221 0.70 15.42 8.77
C HIS A 221 -0.30 14.29 8.54
N ARG A 222 -1.23 14.13 9.48
CA ARG A 222 -2.33 13.16 9.39
C ARG A 222 -3.65 13.85 9.52
N ILE A 223 -4.59 13.42 8.69
CA ILE A 223 -5.95 13.96 8.71
C ILE A 223 -6.91 12.79 8.82
N LEU A 224 -7.77 12.85 9.82
CA LEU A 224 -8.93 11.98 9.92
C LEU A 224 -10.04 12.54 9.04
N ILE A 225 -10.50 11.73 8.08
CA ILE A 225 -11.71 11.98 7.30
C ILE A 225 -12.81 11.15 7.95
N ASP A 226 -13.67 11.81 8.72
CA ASP A 226 -14.70 11.20 9.58
C ASP A 226 -16.06 11.07 8.89
N ARG A 227 -16.10 11.26 7.58
CA ARG A 227 -17.28 11.12 6.73
C ARG A 227 -17.03 10.21 5.54
N LYS A 228 -18.09 9.52 5.13
CA LYS A 228 -18.17 8.75 3.88
C LYS A 228 -19.26 9.33 3.00
N PRO A 229 -19.18 9.18 1.68
CA PRO A 229 -20.31 9.44 0.80
C PRO A 229 -21.43 8.41 1.11
N ASP A 230 -22.66 8.91 1.29
CA ASP A 230 -23.79 8.08 1.75
C ASP A 230 -24.18 6.98 0.77
N GLU A 231 -24.01 7.18 -0.54
CA GLU A 231 -24.50 6.26 -1.57
C GLU A 231 -23.42 5.78 -2.57
N ASN A 232 -22.34 6.50 -2.72
CA ASN A 232 -21.31 6.23 -3.71
C ASN A 232 -20.08 5.56 -3.12
N LEU A 233 -19.63 4.50 -3.77
CA LEU A 233 -18.52 3.67 -3.31
C LEU A 233 -17.16 4.12 -3.87
N THR A 234 -17.15 5.19 -4.63
CA THR A 234 -15.94 5.83 -5.13
C THR A 234 -15.90 7.25 -4.60
N MET A 235 -14.77 7.67 -4.10
CA MET A 235 -14.53 9.06 -3.75
C MET A 235 -13.17 9.52 -4.27
N ALA A 236 -13.10 10.79 -4.63
CA ALA A 236 -11.84 11.47 -4.93
C ALA A 236 -11.44 12.34 -3.73
N ILE A 237 -10.15 12.38 -3.43
CA ILE A 237 -9.59 13.29 -2.43
C ILE A 237 -8.58 14.18 -3.14
N ASP A 238 -8.86 15.46 -3.16
CA ASP A 238 -7.94 16.50 -3.65
C ASP A 238 -7.21 17.12 -2.47
N VAL A 239 -5.91 17.20 -2.55
CA VAL A 239 -5.06 17.85 -1.54
C VAL A 239 -4.27 18.95 -2.20
N THR A 240 -4.42 20.16 -1.68
CA THR A 240 -3.68 21.35 -2.17
C THR A 240 -2.90 21.96 -1.01
N ILE A 241 -1.61 22.17 -1.23
CA ILE A 241 -0.76 22.95 -0.32
C ILE A 241 -0.55 24.34 -0.90
N THR A 242 -0.63 25.34 -0.03
CA THR A 242 -0.40 26.75 -0.41
C THR A 242 0.51 27.42 0.58
N GLN A 243 1.54 28.10 0.06
CA GLN A 243 2.44 28.93 0.84
C GLN A 243 2.70 30.24 0.12
N LYS A 244 2.32 31.37 0.73
CA LYS A 244 2.30 32.70 0.08
C LYS A 244 1.46 32.66 -1.21
N ASN A 245 2.11 32.85 -2.37
CA ASN A 245 1.45 32.86 -3.69
C ASN A 245 1.74 31.60 -4.52
N GLU A 246 2.40 30.61 -3.94
CA GLU A 246 2.73 29.33 -4.59
C GLU A 246 1.77 28.24 -4.11
N SER A 247 1.42 27.30 -4.97
CA SER A 247 0.62 26.12 -4.62
C SER A 247 1.06 24.88 -5.39
N ASP A 248 0.86 23.72 -4.79
CA ASP A 248 0.97 22.40 -5.43
C ASP A 248 -0.21 21.53 -5.01
N SER A 249 -0.62 20.60 -5.85
CA SER A 249 -1.77 19.74 -5.55
C SER A 249 -1.58 18.31 -6.06
N LYS A 250 -2.21 17.39 -5.36
CA LYS A 250 -2.31 15.97 -5.73
C LYS A 250 -3.73 15.47 -5.47
N ALA A 251 -4.16 14.54 -6.31
CA ALA A 251 -5.43 13.86 -6.16
C ALA A 251 -5.23 12.35 -5.97
N MET A 252 -6.15 11.72 -5.26
CA MET A 252 -6.22 10.27 -5.15
C MET A 252 -7.66 9.78 -5.23
N GLU A 253 -7.86 8.60 -5.78
CA GLU A 253 -9.17 7.95 -5.82
C GLU A 253 -9.23 6.79 -4.82
N LEU A 254 -10.36 6.66 -4.17
CA LEU A 254 -10.67 5.58 -3.25
C LEU A 254 -11.88 4.80 -3.76
N ARG A 255 -11.83 3.49 -3.63
CA ARG A 255 -12.96 2.62 -3.94
C ARG A 255 -13.34 1.79 -2.72
N ILE A 256 -14.58 1.97 -2.26
CA ILE A 256 -15.14 1.24 -1.11
C ILE A 256 -15.91 0.03 -1.63
N ARG A 257 -15.62 -1.15 -1.09
CA ARG A 257 -16.27 -2.40 -1.51
C ARG A 257 -17.68 -2.51 -0.94
N LYS A 258 -18.69 -2.75 -1.79
CA LYS A 258 -20.07 -3.07 -1.35
C LYS A 258 -20.13 -4.38 -0.56
N PRO A 259 -20.99 -4.46 0.48
CA PRO A 259 -21.29 -5.74 1.09
C PRO A 259 -22.03 -6.64 0.07
N GLY A 260 -21.59 -7.88 -0.09
CA GLY A 260 -22.34 -8.90 -0.80
C GLY A 260 -22.03 -9.13 -2.29
N LEU A 261 -21.13 -8.39 -2.92
CA LEU A 261 -20.62 -8.75 -4.25
C LEU A 261 -19.38 -9.64 -4.11
N THR A 262 -19.59 -10.91 -3.78
CA THR A 262 -18.60 -11.96 -4.02
C THR A 262 -18.78 -12.44 -5.46
N ASN A 263 -17.90 -12.04 -6.36
CA ASN A 263 -17.70 -12.77 -7.62
C ASN A 263 -16.80 -13.96 -7.39
#